data_523fa2e73ed570e4693e82f1de8d968c
#
_entry.id   523fa2e73ed570e4693e82f1de8d968c
#
_cell.length_a   1.000
_cell.length_b   1.000
_cell.length_c   1.000
_cell.angle_alpha   90.00
_cell.angle_beta   90.00
_cell.angle_gamma   90.00
#
_symmetry.space_group_name_H-M   'P 1'
#
loop_
_entity.id
_entity.type
_entity.pdbx_description
1 polymer ?
#
loop_
_entity_poly.entity_id
_entity_poly.type
_entity_poly.pdbx_seq_one_letter_code
_entity_poly.pdbx_strand_id
1 'polypeptide(L)'
;TLLTAVRNEGITTLKGAAIEPEILDLINVLQKMGAIISVDTDRTIRIEGVAKLNGYRHTALPDRIEAASWAAAALATHGDIYVRGAHQPDMTTFLNTFRKVGGAFDIDADGIRFYHPGEPLHSIALETAVHPGFMTDWQQPLVVALTQAEGLSIVHETVYENRFGFTEALRKMGEIGRASCRERVCLYV
;
A
#
# COMPACT_ATOMS: atom_id res chain seq x y z
N THR A 1 2.40 -3.51 19.74
CA THR A 1 1.42 -3.98 20.75
C THR A 1 1.17 -5.49 20.65
N LEU A 2 0.83 -6.07 19.45
CA LEU A 2 0.55 -7.50 19.28
C LEU A 2 1.66 -8.40 19.87
N LEU A 3 2.91 -8.18 19.47
CA LEU A 3 4.07 -8.99 19.92
C LEU A 3 4.30 -8.96 21.42
N THR A 4 3.91 -7.87 22.08
CA THR A 4 4.00 -7.74 23.55
C THR A 4 2.81 -8.42 24.21
N ALA A 5 1.60 -8.16 23.70
CA ALA A 5 0.36 -8.62 24.31
C ALA A 5 0.21 -10.15 24.34
N VAL A 6 0.71 -10.86 23.33
CA VAL A 6 0.62 -12.34 23.27
C VAL A 6 1.33 -13.06 24.42
N ARG A 7 2.23 -12.37 25.15
CA ARG A 7 2.95 -12.92 26.29
C ARG A 7 2.59 -12.24 27.63
N ASN A 8 1.69 -11.25 27.57
CA ASN A 8 1.24 -10.53 28.77
C ASN A 8 0.03 -11.25 29.37
N GLU A 9 0.08 -11.57 30.65
CA GLU A 9 -1.02 -12.26 31.33
C GLU A 9 -2.33 -11.46 31.25
N GLY A 10 -3.45 -12.16 31.01
CA GLY A 10 -4.77 -11.59 30.86
C GLY A 10 -5.16 -11.28 29.42
N ILE A 11 -6.21 -10.46 29.25
CA ILE A 11 -6.78 -10.11 27.94
C ILE A 11 -6.43 -8.66 27.58
N THR A 12 -5.78 -8.47 26.45
CA THR A 12 -5.54 -7.16 25.83
C THR A 12 -6.55 -6.92 24.72
N THR A 13 -7.20 -5.77 24.70
CA THR A 13 -8.14 -5.37 23.65
C THR A 13 -7.63 -4.12 22.94
N LEU A 14 -7.46 -4.21 21.62
CA LEU A 14 -7.09 -3.11 20.75
C LEU A 14 -8.33 -2.71 19.95
N LYS A 15 -8.79 -1.47 20.08
CA LYS A 15 -9.91 -0.91 19.32
C LYS A 15 -9.40 -0.03 18.19
N GLY A 16 -10.07 -0.06 17.03
CA GLY A 16 -9.66 0.71 15.86
C GLY A 16 -8.28 0.28 15.33
N ALA A 17 -7.96 -0.99 15.46
CA ALA A 17 -6.64 -1.51 15.08
C ALA A 17 -6.42 -1.45 13.57
N ALA A 18 -5.16 -1.43 13.17
CA ALA A 18 -4.73 -1.69 11.81
C ALA A 18 -5.09 -3.13 11.42
N ILE A 19 -5.67 -3.30 10.25
CA ILE A 19 -6.11 -4.60 9.71
C ILE A 19 -5.55 -4.83 8.28
N GLU A 20 -4.44 -4.18 7.97
CA GLU A 20 -3.72 -4.40 6.74
C GLU A 20 -3.36 -5.90 6.60
N PRO A 21 -3.21 -6.42 5.36
CA PRO A 21 -2.84 -7.81 5.11
C PRO A 21 -1.64 -8.26 5.93
N GLU A 22 -0.62 -7.41 6.09
CA GLU A 22 0.60 -7.68 6.86
C GLU A 22 0.31 -7.88 8.36
N ILE A 23 -0.66 -7.15 8.91
CA ILE A 23 -1.08 -7.30 10.30
C ILE A 23 -1.85 -8.60 10.50
N LEU A 24 -2.73 -8.94 9.55
CA LEU A 24 -3.46 -10.22 9.59
C LEU A 24 -2.53 -11.41 9.39
N ASP A 25 -1.49 -11.28 8.57
CA ASP A 25 -0.48 -12.30 8.39
C ASP A 25 0.37 -12.49 9.67
N LEU A 26 0.75 -11.41 10.35
CA LEU A 26 1.39 -11.48 11.67
C LEU A 26 0.49 -12.19 12.70
N ILE A 27 -0.80 -11.89 12.72
CA ILE A 27 -1.75 -12.57 13.60
C ILE A 27 -1.80 -14.08 13.28
N ASN A 28 -1.86 -14.44 12.01
CA ASN A 28 -1.82 -15.83 11.55
C ASN A 28 -0.54 -16.55 12.02
N VAL A 29 0.62 -15.91 11.92
CA VAL A 29 1.89 -16.45 12.45
C VAL A 29 1.78 -16.67 13.96
N LEU A 30 1.34 -15.68 14.71
CA LEU A 30 1.23 -15.77 16.16
C LEU A 30 0.23 -16.87 16.59
N GLN A 31 -0.89 -17.03 15.87
CA GLN A 31 -1.84 -18.12 16.10
C GLN A 31 -1.22 -19.50 15.83
N LYS A 32 -0.43 -19.65 14.75
CA LYS A 32 0.36 -20.87 14.49
C LYS A 32 1.36 -21.18 15.60
N MET A 33 1.85 -20.16 16.28
CA MET A 33 2.74 -20.30 17.46
C MET A 33 1.95 -20.62 18.74
N GLY A 34 0.62 -20.63 18.70
CA GLY A 34 -0.25 -20.94 19.85
C GLY A 34 -0.81 -19.73 20.55
N ALA A 35 -0.69 -18.52 19.98
CA ALA A 35 -1.34 -17.33 20.52
C ALA A 35 -2.88 -17.41 20.32
N ILE A 36 -3.61 -16.87 21.27
CA ILE A 36 -5.07 -16.79 21.23
C ILE A 36 -5.44 -15.35 20.84
N ILE A 37 -5.82 -15.15 19.58
CA ILE A 37 -6.13 -13.84 19.02
C ILE A 37 -7.42 -13.94 18.21
N SER A 38 -8.34 -12.98 18.40
CA SER A 38 -9.51 -12.78 17.53
C SER A 38 -9.53 -11.38 16.96
N VAL A 39 -10.07 -11.24 15.77
CA VAL A 39 -10.24 -9.96 15.06
C VAL A 39 -11.74 -9.83 14.74
N ASP A 40 -12.36 -8.78 15.26
CA ASP A 40 -13.77 -8.47 15.04
C ASP A 40 -13.93 -7.51 13.83
N THR A 41 -15.14 -7.47 13.26
CA THR A 41 -15.46 -6.66 12.07
C THR A 41 -15.38 -5.15 12.30
N ASP A 42 -15.44 -4.70 13.56
CA ASP A 42 -15.27 -3.31 13.98
C ASP A 42 -13.77 -2.90 14.17
N ARG A 43 -12.85 -3.75 13.69
CA ARG A 43 -11.40 -3.59 13.85
C ARG A 43 -10.95 -3.65 15.31
N THR A 44 -11.66 -4.41 16.14
CA THR A 44 -11.23 -4.75 17.49
C THR A 44 -10.42 -6.05 17.46
N ILE A 45 -9.21 -6.02 17.99
CA ILE A 45 -8.36 -7.20 18.17
C ILE A 45 -8.32 -7.55 19.66
N ARG A 46 -8.69 -8.79 19.99
CA ARG A 46 -8.60 -9.34 21.35
C ARG A 46 -7.47 -10.35 21.40
N ILE A 47 -6.60 -10.22 22.38
CA ILE A 47 -5.40 -11.03 22.55
C ILE A 47 -5.42 -11.58 23.98
N GLU A 48 -5.46 -12.89 24.11
CA GLU A 48 -5.27 -13.56 25.40
C GLU A 48 -3.80 -13.98 25.52
N GLY A 49 -3.15 -13.53 26.58
CA GLY A 49 -1.75 -13.81 26.81
C GLY A 49 -1.49 -15.29 27.12
N VAL A 50 -0.46 -15.86 26.51
CA VAL A 50 -0.09 -17.27 26.71
C VAL A 50 1.27 -17.39 27.37
N ALA A 51 1.46 -18.38 28.23
CA ALA A 51 2.70 -18.62 28.95
C ALA A 51 3.88 -18.97 28.03
N LYS A 52 3.61 -19.55 26.85
CA LYS A 52 4.64 -19.98 25.91
C LYS A 52 4.12 -19.92 24.47
N LEU A 53 4.97 -19.48 23.56
CA LEU A 53 4.80 -19.63 22.13
C LEU A 53 5.68 -20.78 21.61
N ASN A 54 5.15 -21.53 20.64
CA ASN A 54 5.83 -22.67 20.03
C ASN A 54 6.56 -22.26 18.75
N GLY A 55 7.38 -23.17 18.22
CA GLY A 55 7.93 -23.02 16.87
C GLY A 55 6.81 -23.02 15.80
N TYR A 56 7.09 -22.40 14.65
CA TYR A 56 6.13 -22.31 13.55
C TYR A 56 6.79 -22.55 12.19
N ARG A 57 5.94 -22.79 11.19
CA ARG A 57 6.33 -22.79 9.77
C ARG A 57 5.35 -21.89 9.02
N HIS A 58 5.89 -20.91 8.30
CA HIS A 58 5.09 -19.91 7.59
C HIS A 58 5.84 -19.37 6.37
N THR A 59 5.10 -19.03 5.34
CA THR A 59 5.60 -18.25 4.20
C THR A 59 4.96 -16.87 4.30
N ALA A 60 5.77 -15.83 4.38
CA ALA A 60 5.29 -14.46 4.45
C ALA A 60 4.55 -14.05 3.17
N LEU A 61 3.62 -13.11 3.30
CA LEU A 61 2.97 -12.49 2.15
C LEU A 61 3.99 -11.81 1.24
N PRO A 62 3.74 -11.79 -0.08
CA PRO A 62 4.49 -10.95 -1.01
C PRO A 62 4.34 -9.47 -0.68
N ASP A 63 5.38 -8.69 -0.97
CA ASP A 63 5.36 -7.25 -0.72
C ASP A 63 4.54 -6.53 -1.80
N ARG A 64 3.33 -6.10 -1.42
CA ARG A 64 2.43 -5.32 -2.29
C ARG A 64 2.89 -3.88 -2.53
N ILE A 65 3.78 -3.35 -1.68
CA ILE A 65 4.37 -2.01 -1.85
C ILE A 65 5.44 -2.08 -2.95
N GLU A 66 6.27 -3.12 -2.93
CA GLU A 66 7.25 -3.37 -3.99
C GLU A 66 6.54 -3.62 -5.33
N ALA A 67 5.47 -4.41 -5.35
CA ALA A 67 4.67 -4.66 -6.55
C ALA A 67 4.10 -3.35 -7.15
N ALA A 68 3.56 -2.47 -6.31
CA ALA A 68 3.07 -1.15 -6.74
C ALA A 68 4.19 -0.24 -7.26
N SER A 69 5.38 -0.31 -6.66
CA SER A 69 6.54 0.45 -7.11
C SER A 69 7.00 0.03 -8.51
N TRP A 70 7.05 -1.27 -8.79
CA TRP A 70 7.34 -1.80 -10.12
C TRP A 70 6.26 -1.44 -11.14
N ALA A 71 4.98 -1.50 -10.74
CA ALA A 71 3.88 -1.06 -11.59
C ALA A 71 4.00 0.43 -11.96
N ALA A 72 4.30 1.30 -10.98
CA ALA A 72 4.52 2.73 -11.23
C ALA A 72 5.74 2.98 -12.14
N ALA A 73 6.81 2.20 -11.97
CA ALA A 73 7.98 2.27 -12.86
C ALA A 73 7.62 1.91 -14.30
N ALA A 74 6.78 0.88 -14.51
CA ALA A 74 6.30 0.53 -15.84
C ALA A 74 5.53 1.68 -16.51
N LEU A 75 4.67 2.40 -15.75
CA LEU A 75 3.99 3.59 -16.28
C LEU A 75 4.98 4.70 -16.63
N ALA A 76 5.85 5.05 -15.69
CA ALA A 76 6.77 6.19 -15.85
C ALA A 76 7.77 5.99 -17.00
N THR A 77 8.04 4.76 -17.40
CA THR A 77 9.05 4.44 -18.43
C THR A 77 8.46 3.86 -19.73
N HIS A 78 7.13 3.89 -19.91
CA HIS A 78 6.43 3.21 -21.01
C HIS A 78 6.81 1.72 -21.09
N GLY A 79 6.99 1.10 -19.93
CA GLY A 79 7.50 -0.27 -19.80
C GLY A 79 6.42 -1.32 -19.65
N ASP A 80 6.90 -2.54 -19.47
CA ASP A 80 6.12 -3.75 -19.30
C ASP A 80 6.88 -4.66 -18.32
N ILE A 81 6.26 -5.03 -17.21
CA ILE A 81 6.88 -5.84 -16.17
C ILE A 81 5.91 -6.87 -15.61
N TYR A 82 6.40 -8.08 -15.40
CA TYR A 82 5.68 -9.11 -14.68
C TYR A 82 6.19 -9.23 -13.24
N VAL A 83 5.32 -9.00 -12.28
CA VAL A 83 5.64 -9.10 -10.85
C VAL A 83 5.12 -10.42 -10.30
N ARG A 84 6.04 -11.37 -10.13
CA ARG A 84 5.71 -12.69 -9.59
C ARG A 84 5.29 -12.57 -8.13
N GLY A 85 4.22 -13.28 -7.77
CA GLY A 85 3.68 -13.30 -6.41
C GLY A 85 2.82 -12.09 -6.07
N ALA A 86 2.70 -11.07 -6.95
CA ALA A 86 1.76 -9.98 -6.72
C ALA A 86 0.34 -10.55 -6.61
N HIS A 87 -0.37 -10.16 -5.53
CA HIS A 87 -1.65 -10.75 -5.18
C HIS A 87 -2.78 -9.73 -5.33
N GLN A 88 -3.68 -9.95 -6.29
CA GLN A 88 -4.75 -9.02 -6.63
C GLN A 88 -5.60 -8.57 -5.41
N PRO A 89 -6.08 -9.45 -4.54
CA PRO A 89 -6.90 -9.07 -3.39
C PRO A 89 -6.25 -8.04 -2.47
N ASP A 90 -4.92 -8.08 -2.32
CA ASP A 90 -4.17 -7.17 -1.44
C ASP A 90 -3.88 -5.81 -2.11
N MET A 91 -4.15 -5.70 -3.43
CA MET A 91 -3.84 -4.54 -4.25
C MET A 91 -5.06 -3.91 -4.93
N THR A 92 -6.27 -4.32 -4.61
CA THR A 92 -7.50 -3.94 -5.35
C THR A 92 -7.63 -2.43 -5.54
N THR A 93 -7.42 -1.64 -4.50
CA THR A 93 -7.53 -0.17 -4.56
C THR A 93 -6.42 0.44 -5.42
N PHE A 94 -5.19 -0.10 -5.33
CA PHE A 94 -4.09 0.31 -6.20
C PHE A 94 -4.39 0.00 -7.66
N LEU A 95 -4.82 -1.22 -7.99
CA LEU A 95 -5.12 -1.66 -9.36
C LEU A 95 -6.22 -0.80 -10.00
N ASN A 96 -7.25 -0.44 -9.23
CA ASN A 96 -8.30 0.45 -9.69
C ASN A 96 -7.76 1.86 -10.01
N THR A 97 -6.87 2.37 -9.16
CA THR A 97 -6.23 3.68 -9.37
C THR A 97 -5.26 3.62 -10.54
N PHE A 98 -4.46 2.57 -10.66
CA PHE A 98 -3.54 2.33 -11.76
C PHE A 98 -4.25 2.37 -13.12
N ARG A 99 -5.41 1.72 -13.22
CA ARG A 99 -6.25 1.73 -14.42
C ARG A 99 -6.83 3.12 -14.70
N LYS A 100 -7.22 3.89 -13.69
CA LYS A 100 -7.70 5.27 -13.84
C LYS A 100 -6.63 6.21 -14.39
N VAL A 101 -5.38 5.99 -14.03
CA VAL A 101 -4.22 6.74 -14.58
C VAL A 101 -3.97 6.38 -16.04
N GLY A 102 -4.46 5.25 -16.53
CA GLY A 102 -4.26 4.78 -17.90
C GLY A 102 -3.35 3.55 -17.99
N GLY A 103 -2.93 2.99 -16.86
CA GLY A 103 -2.16 1.73 -16.84
C GLY A 103 -3.02 0.52 -17.15
N ALA A 104 -2.41 -0.50 -17.73
CA ALA A 104 -3.03 -1.78 -17.99
C ALA A 104 -2.32 -2.91 -17.23
N PHE A 105 -3.08 -3.94 -16.88
CA PHE A 105 -2.52 -5.11 -16.19
C PHE A 105 -3.31 -6.37 -16.53
N ASP A 106 -2.58 -7.49 -16.54
CA ASP A 106 -3.11 -8.84 -16.67
C ASP A 106 -2.79 -9.62 -15.40
N ILE A 107 -3.76 -10.41 -14.93
CA ILE A 107 -3.63 -11.19 -13.69
C ILE A 107 -3.68 -12.67 -14.05
N ASP A 108 -2.75 -13.44 -13.49
CA ASP A 108 -2.76 -14.89 -13.54
C ASP A 108 -2.54 -15.52 -12.16
N ALA A 109 -2.36 -16.84 -12.11
CA ALA A 109 -2.18 -17.58 -10.85
C ALA A 109 -0.86 -17.28 -10.13
N ASP A 110 0.15 -16.82 -10.87
CA ASP A 110 1.52 -16.65 -10.37
C ASP A 110 1.89 -15.20 -10.09
N GLY A 111 1.07 -14.21 -10.57
CA GLY A 111 1.37 -12.80 -10.36
C GLY A 111 0.53 -11.83 -11.19
N ILE A 112 1.09 -10.65 -11.40
CA ILE A 112 0.45 -9.57 -12.16
C ILE A 112 1.47 -8.98 -13.13
N ARG A 113 1.09 -8.89 -14.41
CA ARG A 113 1.81 -8.12 -15.42
C ARG A 113 1.27 -6.70 -15.43
N PHE A 114 2.13 -5.70 -15.30
CA PHE A 114 1.79 -4.29 -15.39
C PHE A 114 2.45 -3.69 -16.62
N TYR A 115 1.73 -2.89 -17.39
CA TYR A 115 2.30 -2.28 -18.60
C TYR A 115 1.63 -0.96 -18.96
N HIS A 116 2.39 -0.15 -19.71
CA HIS A 116 1.91 1.07 -20.33
C HIS A 116 1.27 0.71 -21.69
N PRO A 117 -0.02 1.01 -21.92
CA PRO A 117 -0.72 0.57 -23.14
C PRO A 117 -0.35 1.39 -24.41
N GLY A 118 0.48 2.43 -24.28
CA GLY A 118 0.85 3.31 -25.38
C GLY A 118 0.03 4.59 -25.49
N GLU A 119 -1.06 4.69 -24.77
CA GLU A 119 -1.91 5.88 -24.73
C GLU A 119 -1.42 6.88 -23.65
N PRO A 120 -1.68 8.20 -23.78
CA PRO A 120 -1.32 9.17 -22.76
C PRO A 120 -1.90 8.82 -21.38
N LEU A 121 -1.12 9.04 -20.33
CA LEU A 121 -1.59 8.87 -18.97
C LEU A 121 -2.52 10.03 -18.55
N HIS A 122 -3.49 9.72 -17.71
CA HIS A 122 -4.50 10.66 -17.26
C HIS A 122 -4.19 11.20 -15.87
N SER A 123 -4.44 12.50 -15.68
CA SER A 123 -4.43 13.11 -14.36
C SER A 123 -5.60 12.60 -13.51
N ILE A 124 -5.36 12.49 -12.19
CA ILE A 124 -6.34 12.02 -11.22
C ILE A 124 -6.39 12.90 -9.97
N ALA A 125 -7.52 12.84 -9.27
CA ALA A 125 -7.61 13.24 -7.87
C ALA A 125 -7.58 11.98 -7.00
N LEU A 126 -6.66 11.94 -6.05
CA LEU A 126 -6.41 10.80 -5.17
C LEU A 126 -6.32 11.26 -3.72
N GLU A 127 -6.91 10.48 -2.82
CA GLU A 127 -6.77 10.61 -1.38
C GLU A 127 -6.21 9.31 -0.80
N THR A 128 -5.19 9.41 0.04
CA THR A 128 -4.70 8.25 0.80
C THR A 128 -5.64 7.94 1.95
N ALA A 129 -5.71 6.69 2.35
CA ALA A 129 -6.53 6.27 3.48
C ALA A 129 -5.96 4.98 4.10
N VAL A 130 -6.40 4.68 5.33
CA VAL A 130 -6.12 3.39 5.96
C VAL A 130 -6.78 2.26 5.19
N HIS A 131 -6.23 1.05 5.32
CA HIS A 131 -6.78 -0.13 4.64
C HIS A 131 -8.30 -0.30 4.88
N PRO A 132 -9.11 -0.59 3.84
CA PRO A 132 -8.77 -0.97 2.46
C PRO A 132 -8.68 0.23 1.48
N GLY A 133 -8.51 1.46 1.95
CA GLY A 133 -8.31 2.62 1.09
C GLY A 133 -6.97 2.60 0.33
N PHE A 134 -6.68 3.68 -0.40
CA PHE A 134 -5.41 3.81 -1.10
C PHE A 134 -4.28 4.03 -0.10
N MET A 135 -3.40 3.05 0.01
CA MET A 135 -2.33 3.02 0.99
C MET A 135 -1.33 4.17 0.79
N THR A 136 -0.94 4.82 1.88
CA THR A 136 0.00 5.94 1.85
C THR A 136 1.38 5.56 1.30
N ASP A 137 1.81 4.28 1.42
CA ASP A 137 3.09 3.80 0.86
C ASP A 137 3.06 3.59 -0.66
N TRP A 138 1.89 3.55 -1.27
CA TRP A 138 1.71 3.55 -2.72
C TRP A 138 1.72 4.94 -3.34
N GLN A 139 1.55 5.98 -2.51
CA GLN A 139 1.43 7.36 -2.96
C GLN A 139 2.71 7.84 -3.65
N GLN A 140 3.87 7.62 -3.06
CA GLN A 140 5.14 8.10 -3.57
C GLN A 140 5.49 7.53 -4.96
N PRO A 141 5.50 6.21 -5.18
CA PRO A 141 5.77 5.67 -6.51
C PRO A 141 4.70 6.07 -7.54
N LEU A 142 3.43 6.16 -7.14
CA LEU A 142 2.38 6.61 -8.06
C LEU A 142 2.55 8.09 -8.45
N VAL A 143 2.95 8.96 -7.51
CA VAL A 143 3.24 10.37 -7.81
C VAL A 143 4.35 10.49 -8.85
N VAL A 144 5.38 9.63 -8.79
CA VAL A 144 6.42 9.59 -9.84
C VAL A 144 5.81 9.25 -11.21
N ALA A 145 4.93 8.26 -11.28
CA ALA A 145 4.25 7.94 -12.55
C ALA A 145 3.33 9.08 -13.03
N LEU A 146 2.65 9.77 -12.10
CA LEU A 146 1.78 10.91 -12.42
C LEU A 146 2.54 12.14 -12.96
N THR A 147 3.88 12.22 -12.82
CA THR A 147 4.67 13.25 -13.49
C THR A 147 4.69 13.07 -15.00
N GLN A 148 4.29 11.93 -15.51
CA GLN A 148 4.18 11.64 -16.94
C GLN A 148 2.72 11.75 -17.44
N ALA A 149 1.77 12.11 -16.57
CA ALA A 149 0.35 12.20 -16.94
C ALA A 149 0.00 13.59 -17.46
N GLU A 150 -0.86 13.66 -18.46
CA GLU A 150 -1.37 14.93 -18.98
C GLU A 150 -2.35 15.61 -18.00
N GLY A 151 -2.13 16.90 -17.73
CA GLY A 151 -3.02 17.73 -16.94
C GLY A 151 -2.66 17.82 -15.45
N LEU A 152 -3.62 18.17 -14.61
CA LEU A 152 -3.40 18.43 -13.18
C LEU A 152 -3.83 17.23 -12.34
N SER A 153 -2.88 16.56 -11.72
CA SER A 153 -3.17 15.56 -10.67
C SER A 153 -3.14 16.20 -9.28
N ILE A 154 -4.09 15.82 -8.44
CA ILE A 154 -4.17 16.27 -7.04
C ILE A 154 -4.06 15.04 -6.14
N VAL A 155 -3.06 15.01 -5.28
CA VAL A 155 -2.88 13.95 -4.28
C VAL A 155 -3.00 14.54 -2.89
N HIS A 156 -3.93 14.01 -2.11
CA HIS A 156 -4.18 14.39 -0.72
C HIS A 156 -3.74 13.28 0.22
N GLU A 157 -2.76 13.58 1.09
CA GLU A 157 -2.28 12.67 2.13
C GLU A 157 -3.08 12.89 3.41
N THR A 158 -3.74 11.84 3.90
CA THR A 158 -4.59 11.90 5.10
C THR A 158 -4.07 11.06 6.26
N VAL A 159 -3.05 10.23 6.03
CA VAL A 159 -2.55 9.28 7.01
C VAL A 159 -1.34 9.83 7.77
N TYR A 160 -0.41 10.48 7.04
CA TYR A 160 0.81 11.01 7.63
C TYR A 160 1.05 12.48 7.29
N GLU A 161 1.51 13.24 8.27
CA GLU A 161 1.93 14.62 8.08
C GLU A 161 3.28 14.70 7.35
N ASN A 162 3.46 15.75 6.56
CA ASN A 162 4.73 16.10 5.87
C ASN A 162 5.30 15.00 4.96
N ARG A 163 4.47 14.14 4.37
CA ARG A 163 4.93 13.00 3.56
C ARG A 163 5.33 13.36 2.13
N PHE A 164 5.23 14.62 1.72
CA PHE A 164 5.56 15.08 0.37
C PHE A 164 6.98 15.65 0.22
N GLY A 165 7.88 15.45 1.18
CA GLY A 165 9.26 15.96 1.11
C GLY A 165 10.05 15.49 -0.13
N PHE A 166 9.72 14.31 -0.69
CA PHE A 166 10.35 13.78 -1.90
C PHE A 166 10.05 14.62 -3.16
N THR A 167 9.01 15.44 -3.17
CA THR A 167 8.65 16.30 -4.31
C THR A 167 9.72 17.36 -4.59
N GLU A 168 10.52 17.74 -3.59
CA GLU A 168 11.67 18.62 -3.79
C GLU A 168 12.78 17.93 -4.62
N ALA A 169 12.93 16.61 -4.47
CA ALA A 169 13.85 15.84 -5.30
C ALA A 169 13.35 15.77 -6.76
N LEU A 170 12.04 15.56 -6.95
CA LEU A 170 11.42 15.56 -8.28
C LEU A 170 11.61 16.93 -8.98
N ARG A 171 11.44 18.03 -8.27
CA ARG A 171 11.71 19.38 -8.81
C ARG A 171 13.16 19.54 -9.29
N LYS A 172 14.13 19.02 -8.57
CA LYS A 172 15.54 19.06 -8.99
C LYS A 172 15.80 18.25 -10.25
N MET A 173 14.93 17.28 -10.54
CA MET A 173 14.96 16.47 -11.77
C MET A 173 14.19 17.13 -12.93
N GLY A 174 13.63 18.32 -12.73
CA GLY A 174 12.93 19.08 -13.77
C GLY A 174 11.41 18.96 -13.73
N GLU A 175 10.86 18.18 -12.80
CA GLU A 175 9.41 18.02 -12.68
C GLU A 175 8.74 19.23 -12.00
N ILE A 176 7.57 19.63 -12.53
CA ILE A 176 6.81 20.77 -12.01
C ILE A 176 5.73 20.29 -11.06
N GLY A 177 6.11 20.06 -9.80
CA GLY A 177 5.15 19.82 -8.73
C GLY A 177 5.04 21.01 -7.79
N ARG A 178 3.86 21.47 -7.45
CA ARG A 178 3.64 22.41 -6.34
C ARG A 178 3.04 21.66 -5.16
N ALA A 179 3.83 21.41 -4.12
CA ALA A 179 3.27 21.12 -2.82
C ALA A 179 2.73 22.43 -2.26
N SER A 180 1.42 22.61 -2.26
CA SER A 180 0.78 23.75 -1.59
C SER A 180 -0.02 23.19 -0.42
N CYS A 181 0.32 23.63 0.79
CA CYS A 181 -0.22 23.20 2.08
C CYS A 181 0.28 21.84 2.60
N ARG A 182 0.21 21.69 3.91
CA ARG A 182 0.78 20.58 4.70
C ARG A 182 0.34 19.17 4.30
N GLU A 183 -0.69 19.02 3.45
CA GLU A 183 -1.39 17.75 3.21
C GLU A 183 -1.73 17.46 1.74
N ARG A 184 -1.40 18.35 0.80
CA ARG A 184 -1.74 18.17 -0.62
C ARG A 184 -0.58 18.46 -1.55
N VAL A 185 -0.43 17.62 -2.57
CA VAL A 185 0.44 17.90 -3.72
C VAL A 185 -0.44 18.06 -4.95
N CYS A 186 -0.20 19.15 -5.69
CA CYS A 186 -0.72 19.34 -7.03
C CYS A 186 0.46 19.14 -8.00
N LEU A 187 0.36 18.14 -8.84
CA LEU A 187 1.32 17.89 -9.92
C LEU A 187 0.73 18.47 -11.20
N TYR A 188 1.42 19.43 -11.78
CA TYR A 188 1.09 20.00 -13.08
C TYR A 188 2.18 19.58 -14.07
N VAL A 189 1.80 18.88 -15.13
CA VAL A 189 2.67 18.49 -16.24
C VAL A 189 2.19 19.17 -17.52
#